data_6ed63b34c789dcb41ac57582d21235c9
#
_entry.id   6ed63b34c789dcb41ac57582d21235c9
#
_cell.length_a   1.000
_cell.length_b   1.000
_cell.length_c   1.000
_cell.angle_alpha   90.00
_cell.angle_beta   90.00
_cell.angle_gamma   90.00
#
_symmetry.space_group_name_H-M   'P 1'
#
loop_
_entity.id
_entity.type
_entity.pdbx_description
1 polymer ?
#
loop_
_entity_poly.entity_id
_entity_poly.type
_entity_poly.pdbx_seq_one_letter_code
_entity_poly.pdbx_strand_id
1 'polypeptide(L)'
;LNTVIKIDSVADTDDYYIRLGVYEDFISGKARAEYSVALADKINWYLEQVTGETVYDKELKIHDLICENVVYDMQAKYTQSIASALLDGRTVCAGYAESFVLLCRAFDIPATTVTSEPHEWSEVKLGDYWYAVDVTWDDQYGNYNYFNKSDDTIKGYSEADKTNHTVESEPWDYVGRPACNYDYGDEQGYVELYRLCHPFSGEHFYTTSFAEAITLADVGWSLEGVACRTPKTSTEPIYRFYMPLTGDHFYTNSAVERDALIASNNVYEGIAWYSDTNKAKPIYRLYNPAAFVGSHHYTSNSEEVWTLISTAGWQYEGVGWYGL
;
A
#
# COMPACT_ATOMS: atom_id res chain seq x y z
N LEU A 1 -4.72 -14.72 21.99
CA LEU A 1 -4.15 -14.63 23.35
C LEU A 1 -2.65 -14.74 23.21
N ASN A 2 -1.93 -13.63 23.39
CA ASN A 2 -0.50 -13.64 23.30
C ASN A 2 0.09 -14.57 24.33
N THR A 3 0.69 -15.62 23.84
CA THR A 3 1.44 -16.56 24.67
C THR A 3 2.89 -16.14 24.60
N VAL A 4 3.45 -15.69 25.69
CA VAL A 4 4.90 -15.49 25.77
C VAL A 4 5.52 -16.88 25.88
N ILE A 5 6.27 -17.24 24.85
CA ILE A 5 7.07 -18.48 24.85
C ILE A 5 8.43 -18.13 25.44
N LYS A 6 8.78 -18.79 26.55
CA LYS A 6 10.14 -18.74 27.09
C LYS A 6 10.75 -20.13 26.99
N ILE A 7 11.95 -20.18 26.48
CA ILE A 7 12.78 -21.38 26.47
C ILE A 7 13.76 -21.22 27.61
N ASP A 8 13.64 -22.08 28.61
CA ASP A 8 14.54 -22.10 29.76
C ASP A 8 15.39 -23.35 29.69
N SER A 9 16.73 -23.21 29.79
CA SER A 9 17.65 -24.32 29.93
C SER A 9 17.60 -24.90 31.34
N VAL A 10 17.77 -26.21 31.46
CA VAL A 10 17.93 -26.88 32.75
C VAL A 10 19.42 -26.86 33.09
N ALA A 11 19.78 -26.33 34.27
CA ALA A 11 21.16 -26.23 34.69
C ALA A 11 21.83 -27.61 34.67
N ASP A 12 23.06 -27.67 34.13
CA ASP A 12 23.89 -28.86 34.04
C ASP A 12 23.35 -30.02 33.18
N THR A 13 22.41 -29.72 32.26
CA THR A 13 21.90 -30.70 31.29
C THR A 13 21.76 -30.06 29.92
N ASP A 14 21.59 -30.88 28.86
CA ASP A 14 21.22 -30.43 27.51
C ASP A 14 19.69 -30.33 27.33
N ASP A 15 18.94 -30.38 28.43
CA ASP A 15 17.48 -30.32 28.40
C ASP A 15 17.00 -28.89 28.41
N TYR A 16 15.92 -28.66 27.67
CA TYR A 16 15.21 -27.39 27.59
C TYR A 16 13.72 -27.65 27.85
N TYR A 17 13.05 -26.69 28.50
CA TYR A 17 11.60 -26.70 28.59
C TYR A 17 11.01 -25.40 28.08
N ILE A 18 9.86 -25.51 27.42
CA ILE A 18 9.13 -24.38 26.92
C ILE A 18 8.14 -23.95 28.00
N ARG A 19 8.26 -22.71 28.44
CA ARG A 19 7.30 -22.10 29.34
C ARG A 19 6.34 -21.22 28.54
N LEU A 20 5.06 -21.54 28.57
CA LEU A 20 4.01 -20.70 28.00
C LEU A 20 3.50 -19.73 29.06
N GLY A 21 3.76 -18.43 28.86
CA GLY A 21 3.23 -17.37 29.70
C GLY A 21 2.06 -16.66 29.00
N VAL A 22 1.01 -16.34 29.73
CA VAL A 22 -0.07 -15.48 29.27
C VAL A 22 -0.25 -14.35 30.29
N TYR A 23 -0.79 -13.21 29.86
CA TYR A 23 -1.16 -12.17 30.80
C TYR A 23 -2.11 -12.74 31.87
N GLU A 24 -1.94 -12.32 33.12
CA GLU A 24 -2.67 -12.88 34.29
C GLU A 24 -4.19 -12.86 34.08
N ASP A 25 -4.74 -11.79 33.53
CA ASP A 25 -6.17 -11.63 33.22
C ASP A 25 -6.69 -12.63 32.17
N PHE A 26 -5.79 -13.29 31.39
CA PHE A 26 -6.17 -14.25 30.37
C PHE A 26 -5.91 -15.71 30.74
N ILE A 27 -5.40 -15.98 31.94
CA ILE A 27 -5.10 -17.36 32.36
C ILE A 27 -6.39 -18.20 32.44
N SER A 28 -7.43 -17.69 33.11
CA SER A 28 -8.68 -18.43 33.28
C SER A 28 -9.82 -17.55 33.83
N GLY A 29 -11.02 -18.11 33.86
CA GLY A 29 -12.15 -17.52 34.55
C GLY A 29 -12.95 -16.51 33.77
N LYS A 30 -13.71 -15.68 34.51
CA LYS A 30 -14.69 -14.74 33.94
C LYS A 30 -14.05 -13.66 33.08
N ALA A 31 -12.96 -13.08 33.54
CA ALA A 31 -12.24 -12.04 32.79
C ALA A 31 -11.80 -12.54 31.40
N ARG A 32 -11.23 -13.76 31.34
CA ARG A 32 -10.88 -14.38 30.05
C ARG A 32 -12.08 -14.56 29.12
N ALA A 33 -13.21 -15.01 29.67
CA ALA A 33 -14.40 -15.21 28.86
C ALA A 33 -14.97 -13.90 28.34
N GLU A 34 -15.00 -12.84 29.14
CA GLU A 34 -15.45 -11.51 28.77
C GLU A 34 -14.55 -10.92 27.69
N TYR A 35 -13.21 -11.01 27.83
CA TYR A 35 -12.24 -10.57 26.79
C TYR A 35 -12.40 -11.34 25.49
N SER A 36 -12.61 -12.65 25.57
CA SER A 36 -12.77 -13.47 24.36
C SER A 36 -14.01 -13.08 23.56
N VAL A 37 -15.12 -12.80 24.25
CA VAL A 37 -16.36 -12.34 23.59
C VAL A 37 -16.13 -10.94 22.99
N ALA A 38 -15.64 -9.99 23.77
CA ALA A 38 -15.40 -8.64 23.31
C ALA A 38 -14.44 -8.59 22.11
N LEU A 39 -13.37 -9.41 22.14
CA LEU A 39 -12.43 -9.50 21.03
C LEU A 39 -13.08 -10.11 19.78
N ALA A 40 -13.89 -11.15 19.94
CA ALA A 40 -14.61 -11.73 18.81
C ALA A 40 -15.59 -10.73 18.18
N ASP A 41 -16.35 -10.00 19.00
CA ASP A 41 -17.27 -8.96 18.53
C ASP A 41 -16.51 -7.84 17.79
N LYS A 42 -15.36 -7.43 18.32
CA LYS A 42 -14.55 -6.39 17.68
C LYS A 42 -13.88 -6.86 16.37
N ILE A 43 -13.40 -8.10 16.33
CA ILE A 43 -12.91 -8.71 15.10
C ILE A 43 -14.03 -8.73 14.04
N ASN A 44 -15.23 -9.18 14.39
CA ASN A 44 -16.37 -9.17 13.48
C ASN A 44 -16.68 -7.76 12.97
N TRP A 45 -16.62 -6.75 13.85
CA TRP A 45 -16.77 -5.37 13.42
C TRP A 45 -15.74 -4.96 12.37
N TYR A 46 -14.44 -5.30 12.55
CA TYR A 46 -13.41 -5.03 11.53
C TYR A 46 -13.72 -5.75 10.21
N LEU A 47 -14.10 -7.03 10.29
CA LEU A 47 -14.41 -7.82 9.10
C LEU A 47 -15.59 -7.24 8.30
N GLU A 48 -16.58 -6.67 8.97
CA GLU A 48 -17.72 -6.00 8.34
C GLU A 48 -17.33 -4.69 7.62
N GLN A 49 -16.22 -4.05 8.02
CA GLN A 49 -15.73 -2.82 7.39
C GLN A 49 -14.84 -3.11 6.17
N VAL A 50 -14.29 -4.32 6.06
CA VAL A 50 -13.40 -4.68 4.95
C VAL A 50 -14.21 -4.87 3.69
N THR A 51 -14.03 -3.96 2.75
CA THR A 51 -14.64 -3.98 1.42
C THR A 51 -13.56 -4.06 0.36
N GLY A 52 -13.91 -4.53 -0.84
CA GLY A 52 -12.99 -4.63 -1.96
C GLY A 52 -13.30 -5.86 -2.82
N GLU A 53 -13.06 -5.75 -4.13
CA GLU A 53 -13.32 -6.83 -5.08
C GLU A 53 -12.13 -7.78 -5.17
N THR A 54 -10.91 -7.26 -5.05
CA THR A 54 -9.67 -8.04 -5.15
C THR A 54 -9.10 -8.38 -3.76
N VAL A 55 -8.17 -9.31 -3.74
CA VAL A 55 -7.41 -9.65 -2.52
C VAL A 55 -6.62 -8.44 -2.04
N TYR A 56 -6.00 -7.72 -2.97
CA TYR A 56 -5.26 -6.49 -2.69
C TYR A 56 -6.14 -5.39 -2.07
N ASP A 57 -7.36 -5.15 -2.61
CA ASP A 57 -8.27 -4.15 -2.05
C ASP A 57 -8.64 -4.46 -0.60
N LYS A 58 -8.87 -5.74 -0.29
CA LYS A 58 -9.19 -6.18 1.08
C LYS A 58 -8.01 -6.01 2.02
N GLU A 59 -6.83 -6.39 1.58
CA GLU A 59 -5.59 -6.23 2.32
C GLU A 59 -5.32 -4.77 2.64
N LEU A 60 -5.40 -3.89 1.63
CA LEU A 60 -5.25 -2.46 1.81
C LEU A 60 -6.26 -1.89 2.80
N LYS A 61 -7.54 -2.31 2.69
CA LYS A 61 -8.57 -1.85 3.63
C LYS A 61 -8.31 -2.33 5.06
N ILE A 62 -7.74 -3.52 5.25
CA ILE A 62 -7.32 -4.02 6.56
C ILE A 62 -6.19 -3.15 7.12
N HIS A 63 -5.18 -2.84 6.31
CA HIS A 63 -4.09 -1.95 6.67
C HIS A 63 -4.62 -0.59 7.15
N ASP A 64 -5.44 0.07 6.34
CA ASP A 64 -6.02 1.38 6.64
C ASP A 64 -6.87 1.37 7.90
N LEU A 65 -7.72 0.35 8.07
CA LEU A 65 -8.55 0.23 9.27
C LEU A 65 -7.72 0.09 10.55
N ILE A 66 -6.56 -0.55 10.49
CA ILE A 66 -5.66 -0.63 11.64
C ILE A 66 -5.04 0.75 11.89
N CYS A 67 -4.50 1.42 10.88
CA CYS A 67 -3.95 2.78 11.01
C CYS A 67 -4.99 3.79 11.51
N GLU A 68 -6.24 3.69 11.08
CA GLU A 68 -7.33 4.58 11.51
C GLU A 68 -7.77 4.37 12.98
N ASN A 69 -7.61 3.17 13.53
CA ASN A 69 -8.21 2.79 14.81
C ASN A 69 -7.22 2.43 15.91
N VAL A 70 -5.94 2.36 15.62
CA VAL A 70 -4.88 1.96 16.54
C VAL A 70 -3.84 3.05 16.66
N VAL A 71 -3.31 3.27 17.85
CA VAL A 71 -2.21 4.24 18.11
C VAL A 71 -1.04 3.51 18.75
N TYR A 72 0.18 3.88 18.35
CA TYR A 72 1.38 3.34 18.97
C TYR A 72 1.54 3.84 20.41
N ASP A 73 1.55 2.92 21.37
CA ASP A 73 1.65 3.25 22.78
C ASP A 73 2.38 2.19 23.60
N MET A 74 3.57 2.53 24.06
CA MET A 74 4.40 1.68 24.92
C MET A 74 3.83 1.52 26.33
N GLN A 75 2.82 2.28 26.72
CA GLN A 75 2.15 2.23 28.03
C GLN A 75 0.82 1.49 28.00
N ALA A 76 0.41 0.93 26.85
CA ALA A 76 -0.78 0.14 26.73
C ALA A 76 -0.75 -1.09 27.64
N LYS A 77 -1.91 -1.50 28.20
CA LYS A 77 -1.98 -2.55 29.23
C LYS A 77 -1.45 -3.91 28.76
N TYR A 78 -1.68 -4.27 27.52
CA TYR A 78 -1.25 -5.54 26.91
C TYR A 78 -0.51 -5.27 25.60
N THR A 79 0.56 -4.47 25.71
CA THR A 79 1.24 -3.81 24.60
C THR A 79 1.57 -4.68 23.39
N GLN A 80 1.77 -5.97 23.58
CA GLN A 80 2.15 -6.91 22.51
C GLN A 80 1.00 -7.86 22.14
N SER A 81 -0.25 -7.36 22.13
CA SER A 81 -1.38 -8.25 21.88
C SER A 81 -2.42 -7.65 20.93
N ILE A 82 -3.06 -8.53 20.17
CA ILE A 82 -4.21 -8.17 19.34
C ILE A 82 -5.38 -7.62 20.19
N ALA A 83 -5.50 -8.01 21.44
CA ALA A 83 -6.52 -7.48 22.34
C ALA A 83 -6.28 -6.00 22.65
N SER A 84 -5.04 -5.60 22.90
CA SER A 84 -4.67 -4.21 23.08
C SER A 84 -4.90 -3.40 21.79
N ALA A 85 -4.46 -3.91 20.66
CA ALA A 85 -4.66 -3.26 19.38
C ALA A 85 -6.15 -3.11 19.03
N LEU A 86 -6.88 -4.21 18.99
CA LEU A 86 -8.25 -4.21 18.46
C LEU A 86 -9.31 -3.75 19.44
N LEU A 87 -9.16 -4.01 20.76
CA LEU A 87 -10.13 -3.58 21.77
C LEU A 87 -9.84 -2.18 22.31
N ASP A 88 -8.57 -1.95 22.70
CA ASP A 88 -8.19 -0.73 23.37
C ASP A 88 -7.69 0.36 22.40
N GLY A 89 -7.43 -0.02 21.13
CA GLY A 89 -6.91 0.87 20.09
C GLY A 89 -5.49 1.39 20.37
N ARG A 90 -4.70 0.68 21.19
CA ARG A 90 -3.39 1.12 21.64
C ARG A 90 -2.46 -0.08 21.80
N THR A 91 -1.32 -0.08 21.12
CA THR A 91 -0.39 -1.22 21.16
C THR A 91 1.04 -0.78 20.72
N VAL A 92 1.96 -1.74 20.63
CA VAL A 92 3.27 -1.59 19.97
C VAL A 92 3.31 -2.44 18.69
N CYS A 93 4.43 -2.52 18.01
CA CYS A 93 4.62 -3.19 16.72
C CYS A 93 3.98 -4.60 16.66
N ALA A 94 4.17 -5.43 17.69
CA ALA A 94 3.58 -6.76 17.73
C ALA A 94 2.04 -6.77 17.61
N GLY A 95 1.37 -5.87 18.29
CA GLY A 95 -0.10 -5.78 18.19
C GLY A 95 -0.59 -5.30 16.81
N TYR A 96 0.15 -4.40 16.14
CA TYR A 96 -0.11 -4.02 14.75
C TYR A 96 0.05 -5.23 13.81
N ALA A 97 1.22 -5.87 13.85
CA ALA A 97 1.54 -6.98 12.98
C ALA A 97 0.61 -8.19 13.16
N GLU A 98 0.38 -8.61 14.39
CA GLU A 98 -0.52 -9.74 14.69
C GLU A 98 -1.98 -9.44 14.30
N SER A 99 -2.44 -8.19 14.48
CA SER A 99 -3.80 -7.81 14.10
C SER A 99 -3.98 -7.81 12.58
N PHE A 100 -3.01 -7.30 11.84
CA PHE A 100 -3.00 -7.35 10.38
C PHE A 100 -3.04 -8.80 9.88
N VAL A 101 -2.18 -9.66 10.39
CA VAL A 101 -2.13 -11.08 10.02
C VAL A 101 -3.43 -11.80 10.36
N LEU A 102 -4.01 -11.53 11.53
CA LEU A 102 -5.30 -12.12 11.94
C LEU A 102 -6.42 -11.75 10.95
N LEU A 103 -6.56 -10.47 10.63
CA LEU A 103 -7.61 -9.98 9.75
C LEU A 103 -7.39 -10.45 8.30
N CYS A 104 -6.16 -10.44 7.79
CA CYS A 104 -5.83 -11.01 6.48
C CYS A 104 -6.25 -12.49 6.39
N ARG A 105 -5.88 -13.30 7.38
CA ARG A 105 -6.23 -14.72 7.41
C ARG A 105 -7.74 -14.99 7.49
N ALA A 106 -8.51 -14.09 8.06
CA ALA A 106 -9.98 -14.20 8.09
C ALA A 106 -10.62 -14.05 6.70
N PHE A 107 -9.90 -13.48 5.74
CA PHE A 107 -10.28 -13.41 4.32
C PHE A 107 -9.50 -14.39 3.44
N ASP A 108 -8.93 -15.45 4.03
CA ASP A 108 -8.12 -16.45 3.34
C ASP A 108 -6.88 -15.85 2.63
N ILE A 109 -6.40 -14.69 3.09
CA ILE A 109 -5.15 -14.09 2.63
C ILE A 109 -4.01 -14.66 3.48
N PRO A 110 -3.08 -15.43 2.89
CA PRO A 110 -1.97 -15.98 3.64
C PRO A 110 -1.06 -14.85 4.14
N ALA A 111 -0.84 -14.81 5.44
CA ALA A 111 0.02 -13.81 6.08
C ALA A 111 0.73 -14.42 7.29
N THR A 112 1.86 -13.85 7.67
CA THR A 112 2.62 -14.25 8.86
C THR A 112 3.27 -13.03 9.50
N THR A 113 3.56 -13.10 10.79
CA THR A 113 4.41 -12.10 11.45
C THR A 113 5.87 -12.49 11.31
N VAL A 114 6.73 -11.49 11.30
CA VAL A 114 8.19 -11.62 11.29
C VAL A 114 8.75 -10.73 12.36
N THR A 115 9.74 -11.24 13.08
CA THR A 115 10.38 -10.52 14.19
C THR A 115 11.88 -10.37 13.97
N SER A 116 12.40 -9.22 14.38
CA SER A 116 13.80 -8.99 14.72
C SER A 116 13.93 -8.82 16.24
N GLU A 117 15.13 -8.54 16.74
CA GLU A 117 15.30 -8.26 18.17
C GLU A 117 14.45 -7.04 18.63
N PRO A 118 14.46 -5.89 17.91
CA PRO A 118 13.75 -4.70 18.38
C PRO A 118 12.33 -4.54 17.80
N HIS A 119 11.94 -5.32 16.77
CA HIS A 119 10.75 -5.00 15.99
C HIS A 119 9.97 -6.22 15.48
N GLU A 120 8.67 -6.04 15.21
CA GLU A 120 7.79 -7.02 14.59
C GLU A 120 6.97 -6.37 13.47
N TRP A 121 6.94 -7.03 12.31
CA TRP A 121 6.16 -6.64 11.13
C TRP A 121 5.47 -7.85 10.51
N SER A 122 4.86 -7.70 9.36
CA SER A 122 4.11 -8.75 8.69
C SER A 122 4.66 -9.07 7.32
N GLU A 123 4.35 -10.28 6.84
CA GLU A 123 4.47 -10.68 5.45
C GLU A 123 3.14 -11.22 4.97
N VAL A 124 2.76 -10.86 3.76
CA VAL A 124 1.50 -11.26 3.13
C VAL A 124 1.75 -11.87 1.76
N LYS A 125 0.93 -12.83 1.38
CA LYS A 125 1.01 -13.46 0.05
C LYS A 125 -0.09 -12.96 -0.86
N LEU A 126 0.31 -12.33 -1.97
CA LEU A 126 -0.58 -11.92 -3.06
C LEU A 126 -0.19 -12.68 -4.33
N GLY A 127 -1.11 -13.47 -4.85
CA GLY A 127 -0.81 -14.37 -5.97
C GLY A 127 0.29 -15.37 -5.61
N ASP A 128 1.38 -15.38 -6.36
CA ASP A 128 2.49 -16.32 -6.16
C ASP A 128 3.61 -15.77 -5.28
N TYR A 129 3.58 -14.49 -4.90
CA TYR A 129 4.67 -13.79 -4.24
C TYR A 129 4.33 -13.35 -2.83
N TRP A 130 5.37 -13.22 -2.00
CA TRP A 130 5.28 -12.67 -0.66
C TRP A 130 5.84 -11.25 -0.62
N TYR A 131 5.24 -10.39 0.21
CA TYR A 131 5.58 -8.98 0.38
C TYR A 131 5.64 -8.65 1.86
N ALA A 132 6.61 -7.82 2.22
CA ALA A 132 6.70 -7.26 3.57
C ALA A 132 5.72 -6.09 3.73
N VAL A 133 5.08 -6.06 4.90
CA VAL A 133 4.12 -5.01 5.29
C VAL A 133 4.42 -4.58 6.73
N ASP A 134 4.76 -3.33 6.94
CA ASP A 134 4.91 -2.77 8.27
C ASP A 134 3.88 -1.68 8.54
N VAL A 135 2.72 -2.12 9.04
CA VAL A 135 1.60 -1.24 9.39
C VAL A 135 1.98 -0.25 10.50
N THR A 136 2.91 -0.62 11.39
CA THR A 136 3.37 0.25 12.48
C THR A 136 4.06 1.48 11.94
N TRP A 137 4.96 1.32 10.97
CA TRP A 137 5.73 2.42 10.43
C TRP A 137 4.94 3.22 9.42
N ASP A 138 4.08 2.58 8.65
CA ASP A 138 3.15 3.30 7.77
C ASP A 138 2.21 4.20 8.58
N ASP A 139 1.65 3.72 9.70
CA ASP A 139 0.84 4.52 10.61
C ASP A 139 1.62 5.70 11.22
N GLN A 140 2.82 5.46 11.74
CA GLN A 140 3.64 6.50 12.36
C GLN A 140 4.10 7.59 11.39
N TYR A 141 4.36 7.24 10.14
CA TYR A 141 4.80 8.19 9.12
C TYR A 141 3.66 8.73 8.26
N GLY A 142 2.45 8.16 8.38
CA GLY A 142 1.27 8.56 7.59
C GLY A 142 1.47 8.33 6.09
N ASN A 143 2.04 7.19 5.70
CA ASN A 143 2.33 6.85 4.32
C ASN A 143 2.19 5.33 4.06
N TYR A 144 2.56 4.87 2.85
CA TYR A 144 2.53 3.47 2.43
C TYR A 144 3.92 2.98 1.96
N ASN A 145 4.98 3.56 2.53
CA ASN A 145 6.34 3.22 2.13
C ASN A 145 6.73 1.79 2.54
N TYR A 146 6.03 1.24 3.54
CA TYR A 146 6.27 -0.10 4.07
C TYR A 146 5.14 -1.09 3.70
N PHE A 147 4.24 -0.70 2.80
CA PHE A 147 3.15 -1.55 2.33
C PHE A 147 3.55 -2.30 1.07
N ASN A 148 3.51 -3.63 1.13
CA ASN A 148 3.80 -4.55 0.02
C ASN A 148 5.18 -4.34 -0.65
N LYS A 149 6.22 -4.35 0.16
CA LYS A 149 7.60 -4.13 -0.26
C LYS A 149 8.44 -5.40 -0.26
N SER A 150 9.58 -5.33 -0.98
CA SER A 150 10.64 -6.32 -0.83
C SER A 150 11.42 -6.11 0.46
N ASP A 151 12.08 -7.17 0.91
CA ASP A 151 13.02 -7.10 2.03
C ASP A 151 14.11 -6.06 1.83
N ASP A 152 14.62 -5.95 0.60
CA ASP A 152 15.68 -5.00 0.26
C ASP A 152 15.16 -3.56 0.28
N THR A 153 13.93 -3.33 -0.19
CA THR A 153 13.33 -2.00 -0.19
C THR A 153 13.12 -1.48 1.23
N ILE A 154 12.47 -2.25 2.11
CA ILE A 154 12.22 -1.77 3.47
C ILE A 154 13.50 -1.59 4.30
N LYS A 155 14.55 -2.37 4.04
CA LYS A 155 15.87 -2.21 4.67
C LYS A 155 16.67 -1.04 4.08
N GLY A 156 16.33 -0.61 2.89
CA GLY A 156 17.08 0.40 2.13
C GLY A 156 16.78 1.86 2.49
N TYR A 157 15.70 2.16 3.21
CA TYR A 157 15.32 3.53 3.50
C TYR A 157 16.27 4.23 4.48
N SER A 158 16.77 3.53 5.50
CA SER A 158 17.73 4.07 6.47
C SER A 158 18.48 2.97 7.23
N GLU A 159 19.51 3.32 7.99
CA GLU A 159 20.18 2.37 8.90
C GLU A 159 19.26 1.88 10.03
N ALA A 160 18.29 2.68 10.45
CA ALA A 160 17.28 2.27 11.41
C ALA A 160 16.37 1.21 10.82
N ASP A 161 15.90 1.38 9.56
CA ASP A 161 15.10 0.39 8.84
C ASP A 161 15.84 -0.92 8.69
N LYS A 162 17.10 -0.85 8.31
CA LYS A 162 17.94 -2.02 8.17
C LYS A 162 18.07 -2.79 9.50
N THR A 163 18.27 -2.08 10.61
CA THR A 163 18.36 -2.69 11.93
C THR A 163 17.04 -3.33 12.35
N ASN A 164 15.92 -2.60 12.16
CA ASN A 164 14.61 -3.08 12.58
C ASN A 164 14.08 -4.24 11.73
N HIS A 165 14.41 -4.29 10.44
CA HIS A 165 13.92 -5.34 9.53
C HIS A 165 14.95 -6.42 9.20
N THR A 166 16.07 -6.48 9.93
CA THR A 166 17.03 -7.58 9.78
C THR A 166 16.63 -8.72 10.72
N VAL A 167 16.17 -9.81 10.12
CA VAL A 167 15.81 -11.04 10.84
C VAL A 167 17.08 -11.72 11.31
N GLU A 168 17.14 -12.06 12.59
CA GLU A 168 18.16 -12.95 13.11
C GLU A 168 17.88 -14.39 12.64
N SER A 169 18.92 -15.17 12.40
CA SER A 169 18.80 -16.51 11.79
C SER A 169 17.95 -17.49 12.60
N GLU A 170 17.92 -17.36 13.91
CA GLU A 170 17.08 -18.21 14.77
C GLU A 170 15.84 -17.45 15.25
N PRO A 171 14.64 -18.03 15.23
CA PRO A 171 14.29 -19.44 14.94
C PRO A 171 13.94 -19.74 13.47
N TRP A 172 14.09 -18.80 12.55
CA TRP A 172 13.60 -18.90 11.17
C TRP A 172 14.34 -19.93 10.32
N ASP A 173 15.57 -20.31 10.69
CA ASP A 173 16.32 -21.38 10.05
C ASP A 173 15.59 -22.74 10.04
N TYR A 174 14.67 -22.93 11.00
CA TYR A 174 13.93 -24.18 11.15
C TYR A 174 12.57 -24.19 10.43
N VAL A 175 11.97 -23.04 10.23
CA VAL A 175 10.58 -22.94 9.71
C VAL A 175 10.54 -22.46 8.27
N GLY A 176 11.59 -21.82 7.80
CA GLY A 176 11.67 -21.21 6.47
C GLY A 176 10.79 -19.96 6.39
N ARG A 177 11.40 -18.79 6.52
CA ARG A 177 10.74 -17.52 6.28
C ARG A 177 10.44 -17.36 4.78
N PRO A 178 9.24 -16.93 4.36
CA PRO A 178 9.01 -16.53 2.99
C PRO A 178 9.97 -15.42 2.55
N ALA A 179 10.41 -15.43 1.29
CA ALA A 179 11.28 -14.41 0.76
C ALA A 179 10.45 -13.35 0.04
N CYS A 180 10.56 -12.10 0.48
CA CYS A 180 9.94 -10.94 -0.16
C CYS A 180 10.93 -10.32 -1.15
N ASN A 181 10.95 -10.86 -2.37
CA ASN A 181 11.96 -10.52 -3.38
C ASN A 181 11.58 -9.30 -4.24
N TYR A 182 10.32 -8.87 -4.20
CA TYR A 182 9.78 -7.83 -5.08
C TYR A 182 8.93 -6.84 -4.29
N ASP A 183 8.92 -5.59 -4.72
CA ASP A 183 7.83 -4.68 -4.40
C ASP A 183 6.60 -5.09 -5.23
N TYR A 184 5.40 -4.86 -4.71
CA TYR A 184 4.17 -5.22 -5.41
C TYR A 184 4.09 -4.55 -6.78
N GLY A 185 3.82 -5.34 -7.80
CA GLY A 185 3.83 -4.93 -9.20
C GLY A 185 5.18 -5.11 -9.91
N ASP A 186 6.27 -5.27 -9.16
CA ASP A 186 7.62 -5.43 -9.72
C ASP A 186 7.84 -6.79 -10.36
N GLU A 187 7.26 -7.80 -9.79
CA GLU A 187 7.33 -9.19 -10.23
C GLU A 187 6.68 -9.44 -11.60
N GLN A 188 5.76 -8.58 -11.98
CA GLN A 188 5.03 -8.74 -13.24
C GLN A 188 5.61 -7.90 -14.39
N GLY A 189 6.69 -7.14 -14.14
CA GLY A 189 7.30 -6.27 -15.16
C GLY A 189 6.45 -5.06 -15.55
N TYR A 190 5.39 -4.79 -14.78
CA TYR A 190 4.52 -3.63 -14.94
C TYR A 190 4.30 -2.90 -13.61
N VAL A 191 3.80 -1.67 -13.70
CA VAL A 191 3.28 -0.88 -12.60
C VAL A 191 1.85 -0.44 -12.91
N GLU A 192 1.06 -0.25 -11.86
CA GLU A 192 -0.29 0.29 -12.00
C GLU A 192 -0.24 1.81 -12.13
N LEU A 193 -1.05 2.36 -13.04
CA LEU A 193 -1.22 3.80 -13.23
C LEU A 193 -2.56 4.19 -12.60
N TYR A 194 -2.50 4.93 -11.50
CA TYR A 194 -3.68 5.42 -10.79
C TYR A 194 -4.19 6.71 -11.41
N ARG A 195 -5.53 6.89 -11.40
CA ARG A 195 -6.20 8.11 -11.83
C ARG A 195 -6.96 8.73 -10.66
N LEU A 196 -6.78 10.04 -10.50
CA LEU A 196 -7.50 10.86 -9.53
C LEU A 196 -8.17 12.02 -10.24
N CYS A 197 -9.33 12.46 -9.73
CA CYS A 197 -10.03 13.64 -10.20
C CYS A 197 -10.15 14.68 -9.09
N HIS A 198 -9.74 15.90 -9.37
CA HIS A 198 -9.96 17.01 -8.42
C HIS A 198 -11.39 17.50 -8.52
N PRO A 199 -12.21 17.43 -7.45
CA PRO A 199 -13.66 17.61 -7.54
C PRO A 199 -14.11 19.04 -7.91
N PHE A 200 -13.25 20.03 -7.72
CA PHE A 200 -13.60 21.43 -8.01
C PHE A 200 -13.01 21.93 -9.34
N SER A 201 -11.79 21.51 -9.71
CA SER A 201 -11.17 21.96 -10.95
C SER A 201 -11.50 21.05 -12.15
N GLY A 202 -11.85 19.78 -11.88
CA GLY A 202 -12.01 18.76 -12.91
C GLY A 202 -10.69 18.26 -13.48
N GLU A 203 -9.55 18.61 -12.88
CA GLU A 203 -8.26 18.09 -13.26
C GLU A 203 -8.17 16.58 -13.01
N HIS A 204 -7.60 15.85 -13.97
CA HIS A 204 -7.28 14.45 -13.80
C HIS A 204 -5.76 14.28 -13.64
N PHE A 205 -5.38 13.78 -12.48
CA PHE A 205 -3.99 13.49 -12.14
C PHE A 205 -3.69 11.99 -12.32
N TYR A 206 -2.51 11.68 -12.84
CA TYR A 206 -2.08 10.31 -13.10
C TYR A 206 -0.72 10.06 -12.46
N THR A 207 -0.59 8.94 -11.75
CA THR A 207 0.66 8.55 -11.09
C THR A 207 0.81 7.04 -10.98
N THR A 208 2.04 6.55 -11.03
CA THR A 208 2.36 5.16 -10.68
C THR A 208 2.69 5.01 -9.19
N SER A 209 2.82 6.11 -8.46
CA SER A 209 3.04 6.09 -7.02
C SER A 209 1.70 6.00 -6.28
N PHE A 210 1.42 4.85 -5.67
CA PHE A 210 0.24 4.68 -4.83
C PHE A 210 0.27 5.63 -3.64
N ALA A 211 1.44 5.86 -3.03
CA ALA A 211 1.59 6.82 -1.93
C ALA A 211 1.21 8.24 -2.36
N GLU A 212 1.62 8.70 -3.56
CA GLU A 212 1.20 9.99 -4.11
C GLU A 212 -0.31 10.04 -4.33
N ALA A 213 -0.90 8.95 -4.85
CA ALA A 213 -2.35 8.86 -5.06
C ALA A 213 -3.15 9.00 -3.76
N ILE A 214 -2.74 8.30 -2.70
CA ILE A 214 -3.41 8.38 -1.39
C ILE A 214 -3.20 9.77 -0.75
N THR A 215 -1.99 10.32 -0.81
CA THR A 215 -1.74 11.67 -0.29
C THR A 215 -2.67 12.72 -0.94
N LEU A 216 -2.92 12.60 -2.23
CA LEU A 216 -3.87 13.49 -2.92
C LEU A 216 -5.33 13.21 -2.51
N ALA A 217 -5.69 11.94 -2.32
CA ALA A 217 -7.02 11.58 -1.83
C ALA A 217 -7.30 12.15 -0.44
N ASP A 218 -6.33 12.13 0.46
CA ASP A 218 -6.42 12.69 1.81
C ASP A 218 -6.64 14.21 1.84
N VAL A 219 -6.17 14.91 0.81
CA VAL A 219 -6.40 16.36 0.66
C VAL A 219 -7.63 16.68 -0.24
N GLY A 220 -8.45 15.68 -0.52
CA GLY A 220 -9.77 15.86 -1.13
C GLY A 220 -9.89 15.58 -2.63
N TRP A 221 -8.89 14.95 -3.24
CA TRP A 221 -9.02 14.37 -4.59
C TRP A 221 -9.83 13.08 -4.54
N SER A 222 -10.57 12.80 -5.59
CA SER A 222 -11.31 11.55 -5.76
C SER A 222 -10.41 10.53 -6.44
N LEU A 223 -9.99 9.48 -5.73
CA LEU A 223 -9.28 8.35 -6.33
C LEU A 223 -10.26 7.51 -7.15
N GLU A 224 -10.06 7.48 -8.47
CA GLU A 224 -10.92 6.74 -9.41
C GLU A 224 -10.42 5.31 -9.67
N GLY A 225 -9.27 4.95 -9.09
CA GLY A 225 -8.68 3.61 -9.21
C GLY A 225 -7.61 3.52 -10.29
N VAL A 226 -7.36 2.30 -10.76
CA VAL A 226 -6.33 1.99 -11.75
C VAL A 226 -6.82 2.30 -13.16
N ALA A 227 -6.21 3.28 -13.81
CA ALA A 227 -6.52 3.66 -15.20
C ALA A 227 -6.03 2.60 -16.21
N CYS A 228 -4.81 2.11 -16.01
CA CYS A 228 -4.21 1.02 -16.78
C CYS A 228 -2.96 0.49 -16.08
N ARG A 229 -2.40 -0.61 -16.60
CA ARG A 229 -1.04 -1.06 -16.28
C ARG A 229 -0.07 -0.53 -17.32
N THR A 230 1.14 -0.20 -16.91
CA THR A 230 2.19 0.28 -17.79
C THR A 230 3.49 -0.50 -17.54
N PRO A 231 4.35 -0.71 -18.55
CA PRO A 231 5.62 -1.38 -18.32
C PRO A 231 6.50 -0.56 -17.36
N LYS A 232 7.25 -1.25 -16.50
CA LYS A 232 8.21 -0.62 -15.59
C LYS A 232 9.27 0.19 -16.31
N THR A 233 9.74 -0.32 -17.45
CA THR A 233 10.72 0.33 -18.30
C THR A 233 10.39 0.05 -19.75
N SER A 234 10.60 1.02 -20.62
CA SER A 234 10.61 0.85 -22.06
C SER A 234 11.43 1.96 -22.73
N THR A 235 11.54 1.92 -24.05
CA THR A 235 12.18 2.98 -24.84
C THR A 235 11.25 4.17 -25.11
N GLU A 236 10.00 4.13 -24.65
CA GLU A 236 8.99 5.17 -24.86
C GLU A 236 8.56 5.81 -23.55
N PRO A 237 9.32 6.77 -22.99
CA PRO A 237 9.00 7.46 -21.75
C PRO A 237 7.80 8.38 -21.90
N ILE A 238 7.02 8.52 -20.82
CA ILE A 238 5.98 9.53 -20.66
C ILE A 238 6.49 10.60 -19.70
N TYR A 239 6.52 11.84 -20.19
CA TYR A 239 7.00 13.00 -19.45
C TYR A 239 5.87 13.68 -18.72
N ARG A 240 6.06 14.03 -17.42
CA ARG A 240 5.10 14.80 -16.63
C ARG A 240 5.55 16.25 -16.47
N PHE A 241 4.58 17.15 -16.57
CA PHE A 241 4.75 18.56 -16.36
C PHE A 241 3.70 19.10 -15.39
N TYR A 242 4.12 20.00 -14.52
CA TYR A 242 3.21 20.92 -13.84
C TYR A 242 3.15 22.23 -14.61
N MET A 243 1.94 22.73 -14.84
CA MET A 243 1.63 23.94 -15.60
C MET A 243 1.33 25.11 -14.63
N PRO A 244 2.31 25.96 -14.23
CA PRO A 244 2.10 26.95 -13.16
C PRO A 244 1.01 27.97 -13.46
N LEU A 245 0.72 28.23 -14.73
CA LEU A 245 -0.29 29.22 -15.14
C LEU A 245 -1.72 28.72 -14.89
N THR A 246 -1.97 27.44 -15.04
CA THR A 246 -3.28 26.82 -14.87
C THR A 246 -3.41 26.00 -13.59
N GLY A 247 -2.29 25.60 -12.98
CA GLY A 247 -2.24 24.68 -11.86
C GLY A 247 -2.50 23.21 -12.26
N ASP A 248 -2.40 22.88 -13.54
CA ASP A 248 -2.78 21.60 -14.15
C ASP A 248 -1.54 20.72 -14.42
N HIS A 249 -1.72 19.39 -14.51
CA HIS A 249 -0.66 18.48 -14.92
C HIS A 249 -0.88 18.02 -16.37
N PHE A 250 0.23 17.89 -17.08
CA PHE A 250 0.23 17.48 -18.48
C PHE A 250 1.19 16.33 -18.71
N TYR A 251 0.79 15.38 -19.58
CA TYR A 251 1.55 14.17 -19.85
C TYR A 251 1.73 14.00 -21.36
N THR A 252 2.97 13.67 -21.79
CA THR A 252 3.27 13.46 -23.20
C THR A 252 4.37 12.43 -23.40
N ASN A 253 4.29 11.67 -24.49
CA ASN A 253 5.37 10.83 -25.00
C ASN A 253 6.26 11.56 -26.02
N SER A 254 5.90 12.77 -26.43
CA SER A 254 6.62 13.54 -27.45
C SER A 254 7.79 14.31 -26.85
N ALA A 255 9.01 13.95 -27.23
CA ALA A 255 10.20 14.72 -26.85
C ALA A 255 10.18 16.16 -27.41
N VAL A 256 9.56 16.38 -28.56
CA VAL A 256 9.40 17.72 -29.16
C VAL A 256 8.44 18.57 -28.32
N GLU A 257 7.32 18.00 -27.89
CA GLU A 257 6.36 18.67 -27.02
C GLU A 257 6.97 18.95 -25.64
N ARG A 258 7.72 17.99 -25.06
CA ARG A 258 8.51 18.18 -23.83
C ARG A 258 9.43 19.39 -23.94
N ASP A 259 10.23 19.48 -25.00
CA ASP A 259 11.22 20.54 -25.16
C ASP A 259 10.55 21.91 -25.35
N ALA A 260 9.41 21.97 -26.05
CA ALA A 260 8.59 23.17 -26.19
C ALA A 260 7.97 23.62 -24.87
N LEU A 261 7.50 22.69 -24.04
CA LEU A 261 6.94 22.99 -22.71
C LEU A 261 8.01 23.53 -21.76
N ILE A 262 9.22 22.96 -21.77
CA ILE A 262 10.37 23.50 -21.00
C ILE A 262 10.70 24.92 -21.43
N ALA A 263 10.77 25.16 -22.75
CA ALA A 263 11.05 26.49 -23.30
C ALA A 263 9.97 27.53 -22.93
N SER A 264 8.75 27.08 -22.66
CA SER A 264 7.63 27.92 -22.23
C SER A 264 7.49 28.07 -20.72
N ASN A 265 8.56 27.75 -19.95
CA ASN A 265 8.64 27.84 -18.50
C ASN A 265 7.63 26.96 -17.72
N ASN A 266 7.17 25.86 -18.28
CA ASN A 266 6.47 24.85 -17.51
C ASN A 266 7.46 24.01 -16.71
N VAL A 267 7.02 23.49 -15.57
CA VAL A 267 7.87 22.72 -14.66
C VAL A 267 7.94 21.28 -15.13
N TYR A 268 9.10 20.85 -15.59
CA TYR A 268 9.33 19.45 -15.94
C TYR A 268 9.57 18.63 -14.66
N GLU A 269 8.72 17.65 -14.40
CA GLU A 269 8.79 16.81 -13.21
C GLU A 269 9.49 15.45 -13.46
N GLY A 270 9.92 15.21 -14.69
CA GLY A 270 10.65 14.01 -15.05
C GLY A 270 9.85 13.01 -15.88
N ILE A 271 10.36 11.78 -15.95
CA ILE A 271 9.65 10.65 -16.55
C ILE A 271 8.71 10.09 -15.51
N ALA A 272 7.41 10.08 -15.82
CA ALA A 272 6.37 9.60 -14.91
C ALA A 272 6.17 8.08 -15.00
N TRP A 273 6.17 7.53 -16.22
CA TRP A 273 6.09 6.09 -16.52
C TRP A 273 6.56 5.82 -17.95
N TYR A 274 6.30 4.61 -18.44
CA TYR A 274 6.67 4.20 -19.80
C TYR A 274 5.47 3.68 -20.58
N SER A 275 5.43 3.91 -21.88
CA SER A 275 4.45 3.37 -22.81
C SER A 275 4.79 1.94 -23.21
N ASP A 276 3.77 1.09 -23.44
CA ASP A 276 3.97 -0.24 -24.01
C ASP A 276 4.38 -0.15 -25.48
N THR A 277 5.57 -0.67 -25.79
CA THR A 277 6.11 -0.71 -27.15
C THR A 277 5.37 -1.69 -28.07
N ASN A 278 4.65 -2.67 -27.49
CA ASN A 278 3.80 -3.60 -28.26
C ASN A 278 2.45 -2.96 -28.63
N LYS A 279 2.13 -1.80 -28.06
CA LYS A 279 0.91 -1.04 -28.35
C LYS A 279 -0.39 -1.81 -28.07
N ALA A 280 -0.40 -2.58 -26.96
CA ALA A 280 -1.51 -3.47 -26.65
C ALA A 280 -2.82 -2.72 -26.36
N LYS A 281 -2.77 -1.66 -25.54
CA LYS A 281 -3.96 -0.92 -25.11
C LYS A 281 -3.78 0.59 -25.30
N PRO A 282 -4.44 1.24 -26.26
CA PRO A 282 -4.31 2.68 -26.46
C PRO A 282 -4.94 3.46 -25.29
N ILE A 283 -4.23 4.50 -24.84
CA ILE A 283 -4.73 5.52 -23.93
C ILE A 283 -4.91 6.79 -24.74
N TYR A 284 -6.15 7.19 -24.92
CA TYR A 284 -6.55 8.31 -25.75
C TYR A 284 -6.35 9.64 -25.02
N ARG A 285 -5.83 10.65 -25.69
CA ARG A 285 -5.70 12.02 -25.20
C ARG A 285 -6.82 12.89 -25.77
N LEU A 286 -7.48 13.64 -24.87
CA LEU A 286 -8.53 14.59 -25.19
C LEU A 286 -8.19 15.95 -24.60
N TYR A 287 -8.57 17.00 -25.31
CA TYR A 287 -8.41 18.40 -24.90
C TYR A 287 -9.76 19.10 -24.80
N ASN A 288 -10.00 19.81 -23.71
CA ASN A 288 -11.17 20.66 -23.54
C ASN A 288 -10.80 22.12 -23.74
N PRO A 289 -11.14 22.74 -24.87
CA PRO A 289 -10.78 24.13 -25.16
C PRO A 289 -11.57 25.14 -24.29
N ALA A 290 -12.64 24.73 -23.63
CA ALA A 290 -13.41 25.56 -22.72
C ALA A 290 -12.93 25.55 -21.27
N ALA A 291 -12.06 24.58 -20.90
CA ALA A 291 -11.53 24.46 -19.55
C ALA A 291 -10.23 25.25 -19.39
N PHE A 292 -10.09 25.98 -18.27
CA PHE A 292 -8.85 26.65 -17.92
C PHE A 292 -7.93 25.71 -17.10
N VAL A 293 -8.51 24.88 -16.22
CA VAL A 293 -7.85 23.83 -15.45
C VAL A 293 -8.53 22.51 -15.80
N GLY A 294 -7.82 21.39 -15.72
CA GLY A 294 -8.35 20.09 -16.12
C GLY A 294 -8.61 20.00 -17.62
N SER A 295 -7.79 20.71 -18.40
CA SER A 295 -7.97 20.83 -19.84
C SER A 295 -7.62 19.55 -20.62
N HIS A 296 -6.89 18.60 -20.02
CA HIS A 296 -6.55 17.34 -20.66
C HIS A 296 -7.08 16.15 -19.87
N HIS A 297 -7.55 15.14 -20.62
CA HIS A 297 -8.04 13.88 -20.08
C HIS A 297 -7.45 12.71 -20.87
N TYR A 298 -7.12 11.64 -20.14
CA TYR A 298 -6.54 10.44 -20.73
C TYR A 298 -7.33 9.22 -20.30
N THR A 299 -7.77 8.41 -21.25
CA THR A 299 -8.59 7.23 -20.96
C THR A 299 -8.37 6.12 -21.98
N SER A 300 -8.53 4.86 -21.53
CA SER A 300 -8.62 3.70 -22.42
C SER A 300 -10.05 3.40 -22.85
N ASN A 301 -11.04 4.07 -22.25
CA ASN A 301 -12.44 3.80 -22.49
C ASN A 301 -12.94 4.57 -23.74
N SER A 302 -13.18 3.86 -24.83
CA SER A 302 -13.66 4.45 -26.08
C SER A 302 -15.08 5.05 -26.00
N GLU A 303 -15.93 4.57 -25.09
CA GLU A 303 -17.25 5.13 -24.85
C GLU A 303 -17.15 6.49 -24.13
N GLU A 304 -16.21 6.61 -23.19
CA GLU A 304 -15.89 7.89 -22.53
C GLU A 304 -15.36 8.90 -23.54
N VAL A 305 -14.44 8.50 -24.42
CA VAL A 305 -13.95 9.33 -25.54
C VAL A 305 -15.11 9.84 -26.39
N TRP A 306 -16.00 8.94 -26.84
CA TRP A 306 -17.14 9.29 -27.65
C TRP A 306 -18.09 10.27 -26.94
N THR A 307 -18.36 10.03 -25.67
CA THR A 307 -19.24 10.89 -24.86
C THR A 307 -18.66 12.30 -24.72
N LEU A 308 -17.38 12.42 -24.38
CA LEU A 308 -16.71 13.71 -24.21
C LEU A 308 -16.71 14.53 -25.52
N ILE A 309 -16.44 13.88 -26.64
CA ILE A 309 -16.45 14.57 -27.95
C ILE A 309 -17.85 14.99 -28.35
N SER A 310 -18.85 14.08 -28.25
CA SER A 310 -20.20 14.32 -28.82
C SER A 310 -21.07 15.20 -27.95
N THR A 311 -20.87 15.21 -26.61
CA THR A 311 -21.78 15.90 -25.69
C THR A 311 -21.12 17.04 -24.93
N ALA A 312 -19.80 17.02 -24.73
CA ALA A 312 -19.09 17.97 -23.88
C ALA A 312 -18.08 18.87 -24.64
N GLY A 313 -17.99 18.73 -25.97
CA GLY A 313 -17.18 19.60 -26.81
C GLY A 313 -15.66 19.39 -26.72
N TRP A 314 -15.23 18.25 -26.18
CA TRP A 314 -13.80 17.89 -26.15
C TRP A 314 -13.27 17.58 -27.53
N GLN A 315 -11.99 17.82 -27.73
CA GLN A 315 -11.27 17.53 -28.97
C GLN A 315 -10.39 16.31 -28.78
N TYR A 316 -10.43 15.39 -29.73
CA TYR A 316 -9.57 14.22 -29.75
C TYR A 316 -8.19 14.58 -30.32
N GLU A 317 -7.13 14.35 -29.55
CA GLU A 317 -5.76 14.66 -29.94
C GLU A 317 -4.93 13.42 -30.32
N GLY A 318 -5.56 12.24 -30.33
CA GLY A 318 -4.88 11.01 -30.69
C GLY A 318 -4.60 10.09 -29.48
N VAL A 319 -3.64 9.19 -29.67
CA VAL A 319 -3.18 8.30 -28.60
C VAL A 319 -2.05 8.98 -27.84
N GLY A 320 -2.23 9.18 -26.54
CA GLY A 320 -1.21 9.75 -25.66
C GLY A 320 -0.07 8.74 -25.40
N TRP A 321 -0.42 7.51 -25.07
CA TRP A 321 0.50 6.37 -24.89
C TRP A 321 -0.25 5.04 -25.00
N TYR A 322 0.45 3.93 -24.74
CA TYR A 322 -0.13 2.60 -24.70
C TYR A 322 0.11 1.97 -23.33
N GLY A 323 -0.96 1.40 -22.74
CA GLY A 323 -0.90 0.50 -21.59
C GLY A 323 -0.75 -0.96 -22.00
N LEU A 324 -0.58 -1.84 -20.99
CA LEU A 324 -0.56 -3.29 -21.14
C LEU A 324 -1.97 -3.89 -21.15
#